data_d39c242cb357621ac4b90b4349486501
#
_entry.id   d39c242cb357621ac4b90b4349486501
#
_cell.length_a   1.000
_cell.length_b   1.000
_cell.length_c   1.000
_cell.angle_alpha   90.00
_cell.angle_beta   90.00
_cell.angle_gamma   90.00
#
_symmetry.space_group_name_H-M   'P 1'
#
loop_
_entity.id
_entity.type
_entity.pdbx_description
1 polymer ?
#
loop_
_entity_poly.entity_id
_entity_poly.type
_entity_poly.pdbx_seq_one_letter_code
_entity_poly.pdbx_strand_id
1 'polypeptide(L)' 'MCLSTVYKNKMEPETIVMRNVMHIQCKDGCVILTDLMDRQVAIEGTLEEANLVDGFVIVKEK' A
#
# COMPACT_ATOMS: atom_id res chain seq x y z
N MET A 1 15.80 7.14 0.36
CA MET A 1 14.37 7.09 0.68
C MET A 1 13.70 6.01 -0.15
N CYS A 2 12.94 5.14 0.48
CA CYS A 2 12.28 4.03 -0.20
C CYS A 2 10.83 4.37 -0.47
N LEU A 3 10.47 4.43 -1.74
CA LEU A 3 9.08 4.62 -2.15
C LEU A 3 8.57 3.29 -2.67
N SER A 4 7.40 2.90 -2.24
CA SER A 4 6.84 1.58 -2.56
C SER A 4 5.61 1.68 -3.42
N THR A 5 5.38 0.63 -4.21
CA THR A 5 4.14 0.45 -4.96
C THR A 5 3.25 -0.48 -4.17
N VAL A 6 2.00 -0.09 -3.96
CA VAL A 6 1.05 -0.89 -3.18
C VAL A 6 0.05 -1.55 -4.10
N TYR A 7 -0.09 -2.86 -3.93
CA TYR A 7 -0.99 -3.71 -4.70
C TYR A 7 -2.10 -4.21 -3.80
N LYS A 8 -3.26 -4.47 -4.39
CA LYS A 8 -4.41 -5.02 -3.68
C LYS A 8 -4.56 -6.50 -4.01
N ASN A 9 -4.47 -7.34 -2.99
CA ASN A 9 -4.65 -8.80 -3.01
C ASN A 9 -3.52 -9.57 -3.68
N LYS A 10 -3.05 -9.17 -4.85
CA LYS A 10 -1.94 -9.84 -5.52
C LYS A 10 -1.15 -8.84 -6.35
N MET A 11 0.11 -9.16 -6.59
CA MET A 11 1.03 -8.25 -7.27
C MET A 11 0.90 -8.37 -8.78
N GLU A 12 0.00 -7.54 -9.34
CA GLU A 12 -0.24 -7.45 -10.78
C GLU A 12 -0.43 -5.99 -11.16
N PRO A 13 -0.13 -5.62 -12.42
CA PRO A 13 -0.29 -4.22 -12.83
C PRO A 13 -1.69 -3.66 -12.62
N GLU A 14 -2.72 -4.48 -12.83
CA GLU A 14 -4.11 -4.04 -12.69
C GLU A 14 -4.59 -3.92 -11.25
N THR A 15 -3.80 -4.40 -10.29
CA THR A 15 -4.16 -4.30 -8.88
C THR A 15 -3.40 -3.20 -8.14
N ILE A 16 -2.64 -2.39 -8.86
CA ILE A 16 -1.91 -1.27 -8.24
C ILE A 16 -2.92 -0.26 -7.69
N VAL A 17 -2.79 0.04 -6.40
CA VAL A 17 -3.64 1.01 -5.73
C VAL A 17 -2.97 2.39 -5.74
N MET A 18 -1.68 2.41 -5.45
CA MET A 18 -0.95 3.67 -5.33
C MET A 18 0.54 3.43 -5.52
N ARG A 19 1.19 4.35 -6.22
CA ARG A 19 2.64 4.34 -6.40
C ARG A 19 3.29 5.40 -5.53
N ASN A 20 4.59 5.27 -5.32
CA ASN A 20 5.40 6.23 -4.57
C ASN A 20 4.85 6.45 -3.16
N VAL A 21 4.45 5.35 -2.51
CA VAL A 21 3.90 5.40 -1.16
C VAL A 21 5.05 5.56 -0.17
N MET A 22 4.95 6.57 0.68
CA MET A 22 5.97 6.85 1.68
C MET A 22 5.51 6.57 3.10
N HIS A 23 4.20 6.39 3.33
CA HIS A 23 3.69 6.18 4.68
C HIS A 23 2.49 5.23 4.63
N ILE A 24 2.50 4.26 5.53
CA ILE A 24 1.42 3.28 5.66
C ILE A 24 1.01 3.24 7.12
N GLN A 25 -0.29 3.39 7.38
CA GLN A 25 -0.83 3.31 8.73
C GLN A 25 -1.97 2.29 8.74
N CYS A 26 -1.89 1.33 9.67
CA CYS A 26 -2.97 0.36 9.86
C CYS A 26 -3.77 0.79 11.08
N LYS A 27 -5.05 1.10 10.87
CA LYS A 27 -5.88 1.64 11.93
C LYS A 27 -7.36 1.29 11.67
N ASP A 28 -8.03 0.81 12.70
CA ASP A 28 -9.47 0.55 12.67
C ASP A 28 -9.92 -0.34 11.51
N GLY A 29 -9.12 -1.37 11.20
CA GLY A 29 -9.45 -2.30 10.14
C GLY A 29 -9.17 -1.78 8.74
N CYS A 30 -8.48 -0.64 8.65
CA CYS A 30 -8.13 -0.05 7.36
C CYS A 30 -6.62 0.11 7.24
N VAL A 31 -6.14 0.09 6.00
CA VAL A 31 -4.77 0.42 5.67
C VAL A 31 -4.79 1.77 4.95
N ILE A 32 -4.16 2.76 5.56
CA ILE A 32 -4.15 4.13 5.03
C ILE A 32 -2.80 4.38 4.39
N LEU A 33 -2.82 4.68 3.09
CA LEU A 33 -1.62 4.89 2.29
C LEU A 33 -1.45 6.37 1.98
N THR A 34 -0.23 6.87 2.14
CA THR A 34 0.09 8.26 1.78
C THR A 34 1.24 8.24 0.79
N ASP A 35 1.09 8.91 -0.34
CA ASP A 35 2.14 8.94 -1.35
C ASP A 35 3.02 10.17 -1.22
N LEU A 36 4.01 10.27 -2.11
CA LEU A 36 5.00 11.35 -2.11
C LEU A 36 4.36 12.74 -2.26
N MET A 37 3.20 12.82 -2.90
CA MET A 37 2.47 14.07 -3.11
C MET A 37 1.45 14.34 -2.00
N ASP A 38 1.52 13.60 -0.91
CA ASP A 38 0.64 13.72 0.25
C ASP A 38 -0.82 13.36 -0.07
N ARG A 39 -1.05 12.54 -1.09
CA ARG A 39 -2.37 12.01 -1.39
C ARG A 39 -2.60 10.77 -0.55
N GLN A 40 -3.83 10.55 -0.10
CA GLN A 40 -4.16 9.43 0.77
C GLN A 40 -5.27 8.56 0.19
N VAL A 41 -5.12 7.26 0.41
CA VAL A 41 -6.13 6.26 0.09
C VAL A 41 -6.27 5.34 1.29
N ALA A 42 -7.50 5.02 1.66
CA ALA A 42 -7.79 4.07 2.72
C ALA A 42 -8.40 2.80 2.11
N ILE A 43 -7.85 1.65 2.45
CA ILE A 43 -8.34 0.35 1.99
C ILE A 43 -8.83 -0.42 3.21
N GLU A 44 -10.07 -0.88 3.18
CA GLU A 44 -10.60 -1.76 4.21
C GLU A 44 -9.95 -3.13 4.07
N GLY A 45 -9.16 -3.54 5.06
CA GLY A 45 -8.44 -4.80 5.00
C GLY A 45 -7.21 -4.79 5.88
N THR A 46 -6.24 -5.63 5.52
CA THR A 46 -5.02 -5.81 6.32
C THR A 46 -3.78 -5.75 5.44
N LEU A 47 -2.67 -5.38 6.05
CA LEU A 47 -1.37 -5.45 5.41
C LEU A 47 -0.96 -6.92 5.33
N GLU A 48 -0.71 -7.42 4.12
CA GLU A 48 -0.35 -8.81 3.94
C GLU A 48 1.16 -9.00 3.83
N GLU A 49 1.83 -8.14 3.05
CA GLU A 49 3.26 -8.27 2.85
C GLU A 49 3.86 -6.89 2.54
N ALA A 50 5.04 -6.64 3.09
CA ALA A 50 5.81 -5.45 2.75
C ALA A 50 7.24 -5.87 2.46
N ASN A 51 7.71 -5.58 1.25
CA ASN A 51 9.09 -5.84 0.85
C ASN A 51 9.74 -4.49 0.56
N LEU A 52 10.50 -3.99 1.52
CA LEU A 52 11.06 -2.65 1.44
C LEU A 52 12.34 -2.60 0.62
N VAL A 53 12.94 -3.77 0.34
CA VAL A 53 14.13 -3.84 -0.52
C VAL A 53 13.70 -3.73 -1.98
N ASP A 54 12.66 -4.47 -2.36
CA ASP A 54 12.16 -4.46 -3.73
C ASP A 54 11.12 -3.37 -3.97
N GLY A 55 10.65 -2.75 -2.90
CA GLY A 55 9.76 -1.60 -3.01
C GLY A 55 8.32 -1.93 -3.34
N PHE A 56 7.78 -3.02 -2.78
CA PHE A 56 6.36 -3.33 -2.99
C PHE A 56 5.67 -3.71 -1.68
N VAL A 57 4.38 -3.48 -1.66
CA VAL A 57 3.53 -3.81 -0.51
C VAL A 57 2.23 -4.40 -1.05
N ILE A 58 1.74 -5.43 -0.38
CA ILE A 58 0.48 -6.06 -0.74
C ILE A 58 -0.50 -5.89 0.42
N VAL A 59 -1.66 -5.32 0.10
CA VAL A 59 -2.76 -5.14 1.05
C VAL A 59 -3.85 -6.13 0.69
N LYS A 60 -4.31 -6.89 1.66
CA LYS A 60 -5.43 -7.81 1.45
C LYS A 60 -6.73 -7.07 1.76
N GLU A 61 -7.53 -6.85 0.74
CA GLU A 61 -8.82 -6.19 0.89
C GLU A 61 -9.82 -7.12 1.55
N LYS A 62 -10.61 -6.56 2.43
CA LYS A 62 -11.64 -7.30 3.14
C LYS A 62 -12.77 -7.77 2.21
#